data_0554d6d381570665a9f7b9330b5febb2
#
_entry.id   0554d6d381570665a9f7b9330b5febb2
#
_cell.length_a   1.000
_cell.length_b   1.000
_cell.length_c   1.000
_cell.angle_alpha   90.00
_cell.angle_beta   90.00
_cell.angle_gamma   90.00
#
_symmetry.space_group_name_H-M   'P 1'
#
loop_
_entity.id
_entity.type
_entity.pdbx_description
1 polymer ?
#
loop_
_entity_poly.entity_id
_entity_poly.type
_entity_poly.pdbx_seq_one_letter_code
_entity_poly.pdbx_strand_id
1 'polypeptide(L)'
;ELLLREELPGTRIRERLALLRGGPATELPGGFGQFYDRACDLLQSEAVREALDVSREPVAVRERYGIYGHATQGGTNGAEQGYARHMRGQNLLVARRLVEAGVPFVNVFDFRQQGQNWDSHAQNFVQHKQHLLPPADRGLAALLGDLAERGLLDSTLVVATGEFGRTPQINNQAGRDHWPDCYTALVAGGGVQGGAIHGASDRLGAYPARDPATPADLAATIFWRFGFDPARHVQDRLGRPWKLADGEPLTSLFGSA
;
A
#
# COMPACT_ATOMS: atom_id res chain seq x y z
N GLU A 1 -3.89 -9.03 14.06
CA GLU A 1 -4.52 -10.34 14.02
C GLU A 1 -6.00 -10.16 13.70
N LEU A 2 -6.35 -10.25 12.40
CA LEU A 2 -7.74 -10.16 11.91
C LEU A 2 -8.49 -11.51 11.99
N LEU A 3 -7.83 -12.53 12.52
CA LEU A 3 -8.48 -13.80 12.77
C LEU A 3 -9.45 -13.64 13.94
N LEU A 4 -10.71 -13.99 13.70
CA LEU A 4 -11.69 -14.12 14.77
C LEU A 4 -11.10 -15.09 15.81
N ARG A 5 -10.93 -14.61 17.04
CA ARG A 5 -10.54 -15.51 18.14
C ARG A 5 -11.56 -16.63 18.22
N GLU A 6 -11.11 -17.84 18.55
CA GLU A 6 -12.00 -19.01 18.73
C GLU A 6 -13.20 -18.69 19.65
N GLU A 7 -13.03 -17.74 20.56
CA GLU A 7 -14.05 -17.24 21.49
C GLU A 7 -15.14 -16.36 20.84
N LEU A 8 -15.00 -15.95 19.58
CA LEU A 8 -15.95 -15.12 18.85
C LEU A 8 -16.36 -15.77 17.52
N PRO A 9 -17.12 -16.88 17.57
CA PRO A 9 -17.65 -17.49 16.36
C PRO A 9 -18.56 -16.50 15.61
N GLY A 10 -18.62 -16.61 14.28
CA GLY A 10 -19.38 -15.71 13.41
C GLY A 10 -20.87 -15.57 13.79
N THR A 11 -21.44 -16.56 14.49
CA THR A 11 -22.77 -16.51 15.08
C THR A 11 -22.86 -15.43 16.17
N ARG A 12 -21.89 -15.33 17.06
CA ARG A 12 -21.84 -14.30 18.11
C ARG A 12 -21.66 -12.88 17.57
N ILE A 13 -20.96 -12.73 16.47
CA ILE A 13 -20.83 -11.42 15.80
C ILE A 13 -22.19 -11.00 15.24
N ARG A 14 -22.92 -11.91 14.59
CA ARG A 14 -24.27 -11.64 14.07
C ARG A 14 -25.26 -11.33 15.19
N GLU A 15 -25.21 -12.05 16.29
CA GLU A 15 -26.05 -11.78 17.47
C GLU A 15 -25.76 -10.42 18.10
N ARG A 16 -24.48 -10.03 18.22
CA ARG A 16 -24.08 -8.70 18.71
C ARG A 16 -24.51 -7.58 17.76
N LEU A 17 -24.44 -7.80 16.47
CA LEU A 17 -24.97 -6.87 15.47
C LEU A 17 -26.48 -6.75 15.53
N ALA A 18 -27.22 -7.85 15.71
CA ALA A 18 -28.65 -7.82 15.89
C ALA A 18 -29.03 -7.04 17.15
N LEU A 19 -28.28 -7.16 18.24
CA LEU A 19 -28.44 -6.36 19.45
C LEU A 19 -28.15 -4.87 19.23
N LEU A 20 -27.12 -4.53 18.46
CA LEU A 20 -26.83 -3.15 18.09
C LEU A 20 -27.95 -2.56 17.21
N ARG A 21 -28.58 -3.36 16.37
CA ARG A 21 -29.72 -2.96 15.52
C ARG A 21 -31.05 -2.88 16.24
N GLY A 22 -31.21 -3.62 17.33
CA GLY A 22 -32.47 -3.70 18.13
C GLY A 22 -32.54 -2.73 19.29
N GLY A 23 -31.50 -1.98 19.61
CA GLY A 23 -31.45 -1.05 20.74
C GLY A 23 -31.93 0.37 20.38
N PRO A 24 -32.30 1.22 21.36
CA PRO A 24 -32.75 2.59 21.15
C PRO A 24 -31.69 3.53 20.52
N ALA A 25 -30.46 3.06 20.31
CA ALA A 25 -29.40 3.74 19.59
C ALA A 25 -29.34 3.38 18.09
N THR A 26 -30.42 2.85 17.53
CA THR A 26 -30.49 2.26 16.18
C THR A 26 -30.43 3.25 15.03
N GLU A 27 -30.47 4.51 15.29
CA GLU A 27 -30.08 5.52 14.30
C GLU A 27 -28.60 5.90 14.53
N LEU A 28 -27.70 4.99 14.16
CA LEU A 28 -26.29 5.39 14.00
C LEU A 28 -26.23 6.54 12.99
N PRO A 29 -25.71 7.72 13.37
CA PRO A 29 -25.77 8.90 12.52
C PRO A 29 -25.17 8.62 11.15
N GLY A 30 -25.87 9.00 10.07
CA GLY A 30 -25.29 9.12 8.75
C GLY A 30 -24.87 7.82 8.03
N GLY A 31 -25.69 6.75 8.13
CA GLY A 31 -25.46 5.56 7.32
C GLY A 31 -24.38 4.60 7.81
N PHE A 32 -23.91 4.76 9.05
CA PHE A 32 -22.92 3.84 9.66
C PHE A 32 -23.37 2.36 9.66
N GLY A 33 -24.66 2.08 9.64
CA GLY A 33 -25.20 0.71 9.60
C GLY A 33 -24.65 -0.11 8.42
N GLN A 34 -24.61 0.47 7.23
CA GLN A 34 -24.06 -0.21 6.04
C GLN A 34 -22.55 -0.49 6.12
N PHE A 35 -21.79 0.34 6.83
CA PHE A 35 -20.35 0.09 7.05
C PHE A 35 -20.12 -1.05 8.04
N TYR A 36 -20.96 -1.14 9.08
CA TYR A 36 -20.94 -2.29 9.99
C TYR A 36 -21.28 -3.59 9.28
N ASP A 37 -22.28 -3.58 8.42
CA ASP A 37 -22.66 -4.75 7.63
C ASP A 37 -21.50 -5.21 6.76
N ARG A 38 -20.91 -4.29 5.99
CA ARG A 38 -19.73 -4.58 5.15
C ARG A 38 -18.54 -5.07 5.96
N ALA A 39 -18.26 -4.46 7.13
CA ALA A 39 -17.17 -4.91 7.99
C ALA A 39 -17.42 -6.35 8.50
N CYS A 40 -18.66 -6.69 8.81
CA CYS A 40 -19.00 -8.03 9.26
C CYS A 40 -18.98 -9.06 8.13
N ASP A 41 -19.44 -8.69 6.95
CA ASP A 41 -19.33 -9.53 5.75
C ASP A 41 -17.85 -9.81 5.44
N LEU A 42 -17.01 -8.79 5.54
CA LEU A 42 -15.56 -8.93 5.34
C LEU A 42 -14.94 -9.90 6.37
N LEU A 43 -15.25 -9.72 7.66
CA LEU A 43 -14.74 -10.58 8.74
C LEU A 43 -15.26 -12.03 8.65
N GLN A 44 -16.41 -12.24 8.03
CA GLN A 44 -17.01 -13.56 7.82
C GLN A 44 -16.65 -14.17 6.46
N SER A 45 -16.05 -13.39 5.55
CA SER A 45 -15.63 -13.87 4.25
C SER A 45 -14.52 -14.92 4.39
N GLU A 46 -14.81 -16.13 3.94
CA GLU A 46 -13.82 -17.21 3.90
C GLU A 46 -12.66 -16.84 2.95
N ALA A 47 -12.96 -16.24 1.81
CA ALA A 47 -11.96 -15.80 0.84
C ALA A 47 -10.98 -14.78 1.44
N VAL A 48 -11.47 -13.83 2.24
CA VAL A 48 -10.60 -12.86 2.92
C VAL A 48 -9.76 -13.52 4.01
N ARG A 49 -10.34 -14.43 4.80
CA ARG A 49 -9.59 -15.17 5.82
C ARG A 49 -8.50 -16.03 5.20
N GLU A 50 -8.82 -16.71 4.10
CA GLU A 50 -7.85 -17.48 3.34
C GLU A 50 -6.75 -16.60 2.74
N ALA A 51 -7.11 -15.43 2.21
CA ALA A 51 -6.13 -14.47 1.69
C ALA A 51 -5.14 -13.98 2.75
N LEU A 52 -5.58 -13.83 4.00
CA LEU A 52 -4.72 -13.41 5.12
C LEU A 52 -3.81 -14.53 5.65
N ASP A 53 -4.10 -15.78 5.34
CA ASP A 53 -3.29 -16.93 5.78
C ASP A 53 -2.18 -17.24 4.77
N VAL A 54 -1.03 -16.58 4.93
CA VAL A 54 0.14 -16.80 4.07
C VAL A 54 0.79 -18.18 4.23
N SER A 55 0.45 -18.93 5.29
CA SER A 55 0.97 -20.28 5.49
C SER A 55 0.47 -21.27 4.44
N ARG A 56 -0.65 -20.96 3.80
CA ARG A 56 -1.25 -21.74 2.69
C ARG A 56 -0.44 -21.65 1.38
N GLU A 57 0.44 -20.66 1.26
CA GLU A 57 1.31 -20.55 0.09
C GLU A 57 2.45 -21.57 0.14
N PRO A 58 2.85 -22.12 -1.01
CA PRO A 58 4.03 -22.95 -1.10
C PRO A 58 5.27 -22.27 -0.50
N VAL A 59 6.16 -23.04 0.11
CA VAL A 59 7.40 -22.52 0.70
C VAL A 59 8.19 -21.68 -0.32
N ALA A 60 8.32 -22.17 -1.55
CA ALA A 60 9.05 -21.48 -2.62
C ALA A 60 8.46 -20.10 -2.93
N VAL A 61 7.13 -19.94 -2.89
CA VAL A 61 6.47 -18.63 -3.07
C VAL A 61 6.82 -17.73 -1.90
N ARG A 62 6.68 -18.21 -0.67
CA ARG A 62 7.00 -17.44 0.53
C ARG A 62 8.47 -16.97 0.54
N GLU A 63 9.38 -17.83 0.16
CA GLU A 63 10.82 -17.51 0.06
C GLU A 63 11.12 -16.46 -1.01
N ARG A 64 10.40 -16.44 -2.12
CA ARG A 64 10.51 -15.37 -3.14
C ARG A 64 10.24 -14.00 -2.53
N TYR A 65 9.23 -13.90 -1.66
CA TYR A 65 8.92 -12.66 -0.93
C TYR A 65 9.87 -12.38 0.26
N GLY A 66 10.84 -13.24 0.51
CA GLY A 66 11.80 -13.08 1.62
C GLY A 66 11.28 -13.57 2.96
N ILE A 67 10.29 -14.46 2.97
CA ILE A 67 9.73 -15.05 4.18
C ILE A 67 10.44 -16.38 4.45
N TYR A 68 11.41 -16.36 5.35
CA TYR A 68 12.21 -17.55 5.73
C TYR A 68 11.89 -17.95 7.17
N GLY A 69 11.27 -19.10 7.37
CA GLY A 69 10.99 -19.63 8.70
C GLY A 69 10.11 -18.74 9.58
N HIS A 70 10.29 -18.81 10.89
CA HIS A 70 9.64 -17.93 11.85
C HIS A 70 10.47 -16.66 12.07
N ALA A 71 9.82 -15.50 11.98
CA ALA A 71 10.46 -14.24 12.35
C ALA A 71 10.81 -14.27 13.85
N THR A 72 12.07 -14.17 14.19
CA THR A 72 12.50 -14.03 15.57
C THR A 72 12.29 -12.59 16.02
N GLN A 73 11.45 -12.38 17.02
CA GLN A 73 11.41 -11.11 17.74
C GLN A 73 12.68 -11.03 18.61
N GLY A 74 13.65 -10.29 18.18
CA GLY A 74 14.87 -10.12 18.93
C GLY A 74 15.64 -8.88 18.52
N GLY A 75 15.80 -7.94 19.45
CA GLY A 75 16.67 -6.79 19.35
C GLY A 75 15.98 -5.44 19.24
N THR A 76 16.74 -4.41 19.55
CA THR A 76 16.30 -3.01 19.62
C THR A 76 15.99 -2.39 18.25
N ASN A 77 16.25 -3.11 17.17
CA ASN A 77 16.16 -2.60 15.81
C ASN A 77 15.51 -3.63 14.88
N GLY A 78 14.21 -3.55 14.74
CA GLY A 78 13.43 -4.49 13.93
C GLY A 78 13.87 -4.57 12.46
N ALA A 79 14.50 -3.52 11.92
CA ALA A 79 15.01 -3.52 10.54
C ALA A 79 16.29 -4.36 10.41
N GLU A 80 17.19 -4.32 11.39
CA GLU A 80 18.44 -5.07 11.36
C GLU A 80 18.25 -6.57 11.60
N GLN A 81 17.21 -6.95 12.31
CA GLN A 81 17.07 -8.30 12.83
C GLN A 81 16.11 -9.21 12.09
N GLY A 82 15.80 -8.90 10.87
CA GLY A 82 15.01 -9.78 10.02
C GLY A 82 13.50 -9.68 10.21
N TYR A 83 12.99 -9.20 11.35
CA TYR A 83 11.55 -9.10 11.56
C TYR A 83 10.89 -8.12 10.58
N ALA A 84 11.41 -6.90 10.45
CA ALA A 84 10.88 -5.94 9.49
C ALA A 84 11.07 -6.39 8.05
N ARG A 85 12.18 -7.07 7.73
CA ARG A 85 12.40 -7.67 6.41
C ARG A 85 11.36 -8.72 6.08
N HIS A 86 11.07 -9.57 7.05
CA HIS A 86 10.08 -10.62 6.95
C HIS A 86 8.67 -10.03 6.77
N MET A 87 8.33 -9.02 7.56
CA MET A 87 7.02 -8.37 7.48
C MET A 87 6.79 -7.64 6.16
N ARG A 88 7.81 -7.02 5.55
CA ARG A 88 7.68 -6.40 4.22
C ARG A 88 7.22 -7.41 3.18
N GLY A 89 7.93 -8.51 3.05
CA GLY A 89 7.56 -9.57 2.12
C GLY A 89 6.18 -10.15 2.43
N GLN A 90 5.90 -10.42 3.70
CA GLN A 90 4.61 -10.94 4.13
C GLN A 90 3.45 -10.01 3.77
N ASN A 91 3.58 -8.69 4.02
CA ASN A 91 2.53 -7.73 3.72
C ASN A 91 2.27 -7.64 2.21
N LEU A 92 3.32 -7.69 1.38
CA LEU A 92 3.18 -7.71 -0.07
C LEU A 92 2.54 -9.02 -0.57
N LEU A 93 2.88 -10.16 0.03
CA LEU A 93 2.22 -11.43 -0.28
C LEU A 93 0.74 -11.42 0.10
N VAL A 94 0.40 -10.87 1.27
CA VAL A 94 -1.00 -10.66 1.67
C VAL A 94 -1.71 -9.74 0.68
N ALA A 95 -1.07 -8.65 0.25
CA ALA A 95 -1.66 -7.74 -0.73
C ALA A 95 -1.99 -8.45 -2.05
N ARG A 96 -1.08 -9.28 -2.59
CA ARG A 96 -1.35 -10.08 -3.78
C ARG A 96 -2.55 -11.01 -3.57
N ARG A 97 -2.61 -11.70 -2.44
CA ARG A 97 -3.72 -12.62 -2.11
C ARG A 97 -5.06 -11.91 -1.97
N LEU A 98 -5.07 -10.71 -1.39
CA LEU A 98 -6.27 -9.88 -1.31
C LEU A 98 -6.76 -9.43 -2.68
N VAL A 99 -5.85 -9.02 -3.57
CA VAL A 99 -6.18 -8.68 -4.97
C VAL A 99 -6.75 -9.90 -5.69
N GLU A 100 -6.13 -11.06 -5.54
CA GLU A 100 -6.60 -12.33 -6.12
C GLU A 100 -8.00 -12.71 -5.58
N ALA A 101 -8.30 -12.40 -4.32
CA ALA A 101 -9.62 -12.56 -3.72
C ALA A 101 -10.64 -11.47 -4.13
N GLY A 102 -10.29 -10.57 -5.04
CA GLY A 102 -11.17 -9.54 -5.58
C GLY A 102 -11.26 -8.26 -4.76
N VAL A 103 -10.34 -8.00 -3.83
CA VAL A 103 -10.28 -6.73 -3.10
C VAL A 103 -9.78 -5.63 -4.06
N PRO A 104 -10.60 -4.61 -4.36
CA PRO A 104 -10.29 -3.67 -5.45
C PRO A 104 -9.19 -2.66 -5.11
N PHE A 105 -8.93 -2.42 -3.84
CA PHE A 105 -7.90 -1.48 -3.38
C PHE A 105 -7.23 -2.00 -2.12
N VAL A 106 -5.91 -2.16 -2.17
CA VAL A 106 -5.09 -2.61 -1.04
C VAL A 106 -4.00 -1.59 -0.79
N ASN A 107 -3.98 -1.02 0.41
CA ASN A 107 -2.91 -0.13 0.83
C ASN A 107 -1.95 -0.87 1.77
N VAL A 108 -0.67 -0.90 1.39
CA VAL A 108 0.39 -1.53 2.18
C VAL A 108 1.30 -0.44 2.72
N PHE A 109 1.23 -0.22 4.02
CA PHE A 109 2.20 0.63 4.69
C PHE A 109 3.48 -0.15 4.98
N ASP A 110 4.62 0.36 4.56
CA ASP A 110 5.88 -0.21 4.98
C ASP A 110 6.07 0.09 6.47
N PHE A 111 6.43 -0.97 7.17
CA PHE A 111 6.29 -1.02 8.61
C PHE A 111 7.21 -0.02 9.33
N ARG A 112 6.60 0.89 10.07
CA ARG A 112 7.28 1.85 10.93
C ARG A 112 7.37 1.30 12.35
N GLN A 113 8.25 0.38 12.65
CA GLN A 113 8.49 0.04 14.05
C GLN A 113 9.95 0.21 14.44
N GLN A 114 10.14 0.94 15.51
CA GLN A 114 11.36 1.00 16.31
C GLN A 114 12.60 1.55 15.60
N GLY A 115 12.43 2.74 14.97
CA GLY A 115 13.57 3.62 14.72
C GLY A 115 14.30 3.44 13.40
N GLN A 116 14.10 2.37 12.64
CA GLN A 116 14.75 2.22 11.33
C GLN A 116 13.77 1.81 10.25
N ASN A 117 13.31 2.80 9.57
CA ASN A 117 12.55 2.70 8.34
C ASN A 117 13.10 3.74 7.35
N TRP A 118 12.30 4.06 6.35
CA TRP A 118 12.65 5.03 5.32
C TRP A 118 12.93 6.46 5.84
N ASP A 119 12.60 6.76 7.09
CA ASP A 119 12.84 8.04 7.76
C ASP A 119 14.28 8.14 8.30
N SER A 120 15.26 8.09 7.40
CA SER A 120 16.68 7.92 7.70
C SER A 120 17.43 9.25 7.85
N HIS A 121 17.17 9.95 8.96
CA HIS A 121 17.88 11.20 9.32
C HIS A 121 19.35 11.00 9.72
N ALA A 122 19.80 9.77 9.89
CA ALA A 122 21.17 9.41 10.18
C ALA A 122 21.57 8.16 9.41
N GLN A 123 22.84 8.03 9.04
CA GLN A 123 23.42 6.87 8.40
C GLN A 123 22.61 6.36 7.16
N ASN A 124 22.04 7.27 6.40
CA ASN A 124 21.12 6.99 5.30
C ASN A 124 21.65 5.90 4.35
N PHE A 125 22.92 6.00 3.94
CA PHE A 125 23.49 5.05 2.97
C PHE A 125 23.60 3.64 3.52
N VAL A 126 24.02 3.48 4.77
CA VAL A 126 24.13 2.17 5.43
C VAL A 126 22.74 1.57 5.60
N GLN A 127 21.80 2.37 6.11
CA GLN A 127 20.42 1.93 6.33
C GLN A 127 19.76 1.47 5.02
N HIS A 128 19.84 2.28 3.97
CA HIS A 128 19.25 1.94 2.69
C HIS A 128 19.93 0.72 2.05
N LYS A 129 21.26 0.73 1.96
CA LYS A 129 22.01 -0.32 1.27
C LYS A 129 21.90 -1.69 1.95
N GLN A 130 21.92 -1.73 3.29
CA GLN A 130 22.01 -2.98 4.02
C GLN A 130 20.67 -3.49 4.54
N HIS A 131 19.72 -2.59 4.87
CA HIS A 131 18.54 -2.95 5.62
C HIS A 131 17.22 -2.65 4.92
N LEU A 132 17.11 -1.58 4.16
CA LEU A 132 15.83 -1.14 3.59
C LEU A 132 15.63 -1.63 2.14
N LEU A 133 16.57 -1.31 1.25
CA LEU A 133 16.43 -1.63 -0.17
C LEU A 133 16.43 -3.14 -0.46
N PRO A 134 17.30 -3.98 0.11
CA PRO A 134 17.31 -5.39 -0.28
C PRO A 134 16.01 -6.14 -0.01
N PRO A 135 15.33 -6.00 1.15
CA PRO A 135 14.04 -6.65 1.34
C PRO A 135 12.89 -5.97 0.59
N ALA A 136 12.96 -4.65 0.34
CA ALA A 136 11.96 -3.95 -0.44
C ALA A 136 12.03 -4.35 -1.92
N ASP A 137 13.23 -4.38 -2.49
CA ASP A 137 13.49 -4.82 -3.86
C ASP A 137 13.01 -6.26 -4.08
N ARG A 138 13.42 -7.18 -3.20
CA ARG A 138 12.98 -8.57 -3.26
C ARG A 138 11.46 -8.70 -3.20
N GLY A 139 10.83 -8.05 -2.23
CA GLY A 139 9.38 -8.14 -2.03
C GLY A 139 8.59 -7.56 -3.20
N LEU A 140 9.02 -6.40 -3.72
CA LEU A 140 8.38 -5.77 -4.87
C LEU A 140 8.58 -6.58 -6.15
N ALA A 141 9.78 -7.08 -6.41
CA ALA A 141 10.04 -7.94 -7.55
C ALA A 141 9.22 -9.23 -7.48
N ALA A 142 9.09 -9.83 -6.29
CA ALA A 142 8.24 -11.00 -6.09
C ALA A 142 6.77 -10.69 -6.34
N LEU A 143 6.26 -9.55 -5.86
CA LEU A 143 4.89 -9.10 -6.09
C LEU A 143 4.59 -8.95 -7.59
N LEU A 144 5.42 -8.22 -8.31
CA LEU A 144 5.22 -7.97 -9.73
C LEU A 144 5.29 -9.27 -10.56
N GLY A 145 6.28 -10.13 -10.25
CA GLY A 145 6.41 -11.43 -10.91
C GLY A 145 5.23 -12.36 -10.62
N ASP A 146 4.77 -12.43 -9.37
CA ASP A 146 3.64 -13.28 -8.98
C ASP A 146 2.31 -12.79 -9.59
N LEU A 147 2.08 -11.46 -9.65
CA LEU A 147 0.93 -10.89 -10.34
C LEU A 147 0.98 -11.19 -11.85
N ALA A 148 2.15 -11.11 -12.48
CA ALA A 148 2.32 -11.41 -13.89
C ALA A 148 2.08 -12.91 -14.19
N GLU A 149 2.69 -13.80 -13.40
CA GLU A 149 2.52 -15.25 -13.53
C GLU A 149 1.05 -15.70 -13.38
N ARG A 150 0.27 -14.96 -12.62
CA ARG A 150 -1.18 -15.21 -12.40
C ARG A 150 -2.09 -14.48 -13.38
N GLY A 151 -1.55 -13.69 -14.30
CA GLY A 151 -2.34 -12.90 -15.24
C GLY A 151 -3.11 -11.74 -14.57
N LEU A 152 -2.69 -11.32 -13.38
CA LEU A 152 -3.33 -10.25 -12.61
C LEU A 152 -2.67 -8.88 -12.85
N LEU A 153 -1.44 -8.84 -13.37
CA LEU A 153 -0.67 -7.59 -13.48
C LEU A 153 -1.32 -6.60 -14.45
N ASP A 154 -1.92 -7.07 -15.54
CA ASP A 154 -2.55 -6.20 -16.54
C ASP A 154 -3.79 -5.48 -15.98
N SER A 155 -4.47 -6.08 -15.00
CA SER A 155 -5.65 -5.52 -14.35
C SER A 155 -5.36 -4.88 -12.98
N THR A 156 -4.10 -4.89 -12.52
CA THR A 156 -3.70 -4.38 -11.20
C THR A 156 -2.65 -3.30 -11.35
N LEU A 157 -2.99 -2.06 -11.01
CA LEU A 157 -2.01 -0.98 -10.90
C LEU A 157 -1.29 -1.07 -9.56
N VAL A 158 0.03 -1.24 -9.62
CA VAL A 158 0.92 -1.21 -8.45
C VAL A 158 1.58 0.16 -8.38
N VAL A 159 1.43 0.85 -7.24
CA VAL A 159 2.06 2.14 -6.98
C VAL A 159 2.93 2.02 -5.73
N ALA A 160 4.20 2.36 -5.84
CA ALA A 160 5.11 2.41 -4.70
C ALA A 160 5.72 3.82 -4.60
N THR A 161 5.44 4.49 -3.50
CA THR A 161 5.85 5.89 -3.28
C THR A 161 6.07 6.17 -1.80
N GLY A 162 6.84 7.20 -1.48
CA GLY A 162 6.85 7.84 -0.17
C GLY A 162 5.93 9.05 -0.14
N GLU A 163 5.75 9.62 1.05
CA GLU A 163 4.95 10.83 1.26
C GLU A 163 5.63 12.08 0.70
N PHE A 164 6.97 12.11 0.70
CA PHE A 164 7.84 13.17 0.17
C PHE A 164 9.25 12.63 -0.06
N GLY A 165 10.12 13.46 -0.62
CA GLY A 165 11.52 13.14 -0.87
C GLY A 165 12.45 13.43 0.30
N ARG A 166 13.74 13.35 0.02
CA ARG A 166 14.82 13.61 0.97
C ARG A 166 15.75 14.68 0.44
N THR A 167 16.35 15.48 1.34
CA THR A 167 17.26 16.56 0.96
C THR A 167 18.39 16.07 0.05
N PRO A 168 18.71 16.81 -1.02
CA PRO A 168 19.90 16.53 -1.83
C PRO A 168 21.17 16.61 -0.99
N GLN A 169 21.22 17.54 -0.03
CA GLN A 169 22.32 17.69 0.88
C GLN A 169 22.26 16.64 2.00
N ILE A 170 23.42 16.07 2.31
CA ILE A 170 23.60 15.14 3.43
C ILE A 170 23.87 15.96 4.68
N ASN A 171 23.19 15.65 5.77
CA ASN A 171 23.37 16.30 7.04
C ASN A 171 24.61 15.80 7.81
N ASN A 172 24.91 16.39 8.96
CA ASN A 172 26.12 16.08 9.75
C ASN A 172 26.09 14.69 10.41
N GLN A 173 24.96 13.96 10.33
CA GLN A 173 24.84 12.59 10.80
C GLN A 173 24.87 11.56 9.65
N ALA A 174 25.35 11.98 8.47
CA ALA A 174 25.31 11.17 7.24
C ALA A 174 23.89 10.72 6.86
N GLY A 175 22.88 11.50 7.22
CA GLY A 175 21.47 11.31 6.94
C GLY A 175 20.94 12.28 5.90
N ARG A 176 19.66 12.15 5.58
CA ARG A 176 18.91 13.09 4.74
C ARG A 176 17.62 13.47 5.44
N ASP A 177 17.32 14.77 5.43
CA ASP A 177 16.13 15.33 6.05
C ASP A 177 14.95 15.35 5.07
N HIS A 178 13.78 15.77 5.49
CA HIS A 178 12.59 15.83 4.67
C HIS A 178 12.74 16.89 3.56
N TRP A 179 12.30 16.54 2.35
CA TRP A 179 12.33 17.42 1.19
C TRP A 179 11.10 17.19 0.31
N PRO A 180 10.04 18.01 0.45
CA PRO A 180 8.78 17.76 -0.26
C PRO A 180 8.81 18.11 -1.75
N ASP A 181 9.80 18.89 -2.20
CA ASP A 181 9.78 19.52 -3.51
C ASP A 181 10.12 18.57 -4.68
N CYS A 182 10.79 17.44 -4.38
CA CYS A 182 11.15 16.48 -5.43
C CYS A 182 11.30 15.05 -4.89
N TYR A 183 10.57 14.12 -5.50
CA TYR A 183 10.69 12.68 -5.18
C TYR A 183 10.19 11.82 -6.34
N THR A 184 10.31 10.52 -6.22
CA THR A 184 9.97 9.55 -7.26
C THR A 184 8.88 8.60 -6.79
N ALA A 185 7.94 8.29 -7.67
CA ALA A 185 7.02 7.17 -7.53
C ALA A 185 7.35 6.10 -8.57
N LEU A 186 7.16 4.83 -8.21
CA LEU A 186 7.22 3.69 -9.13
C LEU A 186 5.79 3.25 -9.43
N VAL A 187 5.51 3.01 -10.69
CA VAL A 187 4.22 2.48 -11.13
C VAL A 187 4.44 1.25 -12.03
N ALA A 188 3.60 0.24 -11.88
CA ALA A 188 3.68 -0.96 -12.68
C ALA A 188 2.30 -1.62 -12.85
N GLY A 189 2.12 -2.39 -13.89
CA GLY A 189 0.85 -3.07 -14.18
C GLY A 189 -0.28 -2.11 -14.57
N GLY A 190 -1.50 -2.60 -14.64
CA GLY A 190 -2.68 -1.80 -14.97
C GLY A 190 -2.58 -1.06 -16.31
N GLY A 191 -1.79 -1.57 -17.28
CA GLY A 191 -1.58 -0.96 -18.58
C GLY A 191 -0.43 0.05 -18.65
N VAL A 192 0.38 0.19 -17.58
CA VAL A 192 1.60 1.03 -17.58
C VAL A 192 2.61 0.47 -18.58
N GLN A 193 3.18 1.34 -19.40
CA GLN A 193 4.27 0.97 -20.32
C GLN A 193 5.56 0.70 -19.54
N GLY A 194 6.07 -0.53 -19.62
CA GLY A 194 7.33 -0.91 -18.99
C GLY A 194 8.50 -0.06 -19.49
N GLY A 195 9.31 0.48 -18.56
CA GLY A 195 10.45 1.32 -18.89
C GLY A 195 10.13 2.79 -19.22
N ALA A 196 8.85 3.19 -19.19
CA ALA A 196 8.45 4.59 -19.34
C ALA A 196 8.99 5.44 -18.17
N ILE A 197 9.44 6.65 -18.48
CA ILE A 197 9.87 7.65 -17.50
C ILE A 197 9.09 8.92 -17.76
N HIS A 198 8.40 9.43 -16.75
CA HIS A 198 7.73 10.72 -16.76
C HIS A 198 8.48 11.69 -15.84
N GLY A 199 8.78 12.85 -16.36
CA GLY A 199 9.47 13.90 -15.61
C GLY A 199 10.98 13.68 -15.42
N ALA A 200 11.63 14.71 -14.96
CA ALA A 200 13.02 14.68 -14.52
C ALA A 200 13.28 15.77 -13.49
N SER A 201 14.16 15.50 -12.54
CA SER A 201 14.69 16.51 -11.62
C SER A 201 15.77 17.36 -12.24
N ASP A 202 16.15 18.44 -11.58
CA ASP A 202 17.36 19.17 -11.84
C ASP A 202 18.61 18.31 -11.55
N ARG A 203 19.79 18.87 -11.84
CA ARG A 203 21.08 18.18 -11.66
C ARG A 203 21.37 17.76 -10.22
N LEU A 204 20.76 18.44 -9.25
CA LEU A 204 20.94 18.17 -7.82
C LEU A 204 19.89 17.22 -7.26
N GLY A 205 18.83 16.91 -8.02
CA GLY A 205 17.68 16.16 -7.51
C GLY A 205 16.86 16.96 -6.50
N ALA A 206 16.96 18.31 -6.56
CA ALA A 206 16.29 19.20 -5.62
C ALA A 206 14.87 19.56 -6.05
N TYR A 207 14.69 19.87 -7.33
CA TYR A 207 13.40 20.33 -7.86
C TYR A 207 13.08 19.64 -9.19
N PRO A 208 11.80 19.47 -9.53
CA PRO A 208 11.40 19.03 -10.85
C PRO A 208 11.87 20.07 -11.90
N ALA A 209 12.48 19.60 -12.99
CA ALA A 209 12.99 20.46 -14.06
C ALA A 209 12.31 20.23 -15.42
N ARG A 210 11.66 19.09 -15.59
CA ARG A 210 10.92 18.75 -16.81
C ARG A 210 9.72 17.88 -16.46
N ASP A 211 8.61 18.15 -17.14
CA ASP A 211 7.36 17.39 -17.02
C ASP A 211 7.01 17.05 -15.54
N PRO A 212 6.82 18.07 -14.68
CA PRO A 212 6.56 17.83 -13.27
C PRO A 212 5.22 17.09 -13.08
N ALA A 213 5.21 16.17 -12.13
CA ALA A 213 3.98 15.52 -11.64
C ALA A 213 3.78 15.84 -10.17
N THR A 214 2.55 16.06 -9.76
CA THR A 214 2.16 16.33 -8.39
C THR A 214 1.52 15.10 -7.73
N PRO A 215 1.41 15.06 -6.39
CA PRO A 215 0.61 14.05 -5.72
C PRO A 215 -0.85 14.02 -6.18
N ALA A 216 -1.39 15.18 -6.56
CA ALA A 216 -2.76 15.28 -7.10
C ALA A 216 -2.88 14.59 -8.47
N ASP A 217 -1.85 14.68 -9.32
CA ASP A 217 -1.82 14.00 -10.62
C ASP A 217 -1.72 12.48 -10.45
N LEU A 218 -0.95 12.02 -9.47
CA LEU A 218 -0.90 10.61 -9.13
C LEU A 218 -2.24 10.09 -8.63
N ALA A 219 -2.92 10.85 -7.76
CA ALA A 219 -4.26 10.51 -7.28
C ALA A 219 -5.27 10.48 -8.44
N ALA A 220 -5.26 11.49 -9.32
CA ALA A 220 -6.09 11.54 -10.51
C ALA A 220 -5.83 10.34 -11.43
N THR A 221 -4.57 9.93 -11.59
CA THR A 221 -4.17 8.75 -12.37
C THR A 221 -4.78 7.47 -11.79
N ILE A 222 -4.73 7.30 -10.47
CA ILE A 222 -5.32 6.13 -9.78
C ILE A 222 -6.83 6.09 -10.02
N PHE A 223 -7.55 7.20 -9.80
CA PHE A 223 -9.00 7.26 -10.04
C PHE A 223 -9.35 6.99 -11.51
N TRP A 224 -8.60 7.59 -12.43
CA TRP A 224 -8.78 7.35 -13.86
C TRP A 224 -8.61 5.88 -14.24
N ARG A 225 -7.61 5.19 -13.66
CA ARG A 225 -7.42 3.73 -13.91
C ARG A 225 -8.51 2.88 -13.30
N PHE A 226 -9.20 3.33 -12.27
CA PHE A 226 -10.42 2.71 -11.77
C PHE A 226 -11.66 2.99 -12.65
N GLY A 227 -11.53 3.78 -13.72
CA GLY A 227 -12.63 4.16 -14.59
C GLY A 227 -13.47 5.31 -14.07
N PHE A 228 -13.00 6.04 -13.06
CA PHE A 228 -13.65 7.25 -12.57
C PHE A 228 -13.10 8.48 -13.28
N ASP A 229 -14.00 9.44 -13.60
CA ASP A 229 -13.59 10.78 -13.99
C ASP A 229 -13.05 11.53 -12.76
N PRO A 230 -11.75 11.92 -12.73
CA PRO A 230 -11.18 12.66 -11.59
C PRO A 230 -11.87 13.98 -11.30
N ALA A 231 -12.43 14.63 -12.33
CA ALA A 231 -13.15 15.90 -12.19
C ALA A 231 -14.56 15.74 -11.61
N ARG A 232 -15.04 14.51 -11.45
CA ARG A 232 -16.35 14.23 -10.85
C ARG A 232 -16.43 14.77 -9.43
N HIS A 233 -17.55 15.41 -9.12
CA HIS A 233 -17.82 15.90 -7.78
C HIS A 233 -18.51 14.84 -6.91
N VAL A 234 -18.05 14.74 -5.68
CA VAL A 234 -18.67 13.99 -4.59
C VAL A 234 -19.10 14.97 -3.51
N GLN A 235 -20.24 14.71 -2.88
CA GLN A 235 -20.73 15.58 -1.81
C GLN A 235 -20.20 15.10 -0.45
N ASP A 236 -19.75 16.03 0.38
CA ASP A 236 -19.45 15.74 1.78
C ASP A 236 -20.76 15.64 2.61
N ARG A 237 -20.63 15.41 3.91
CA ARG A 237 -21.78 15.28 4.81
C ARG A 237 -22.63 16.56 4.94
N LEU A 238 -22.09 17.69 4.54
CA LEU A 238 -22.76 18.99 4.53
C LEU A 238 -23.33 19.35 3.15
N GLY A 239 -23.27 18.43 2.19
CA GLY A 239 -23.72 18.65 0.82
C GLY A 239 -22.78 19.52 -0.03
N ARG A 240 -21.54 19.78 0.41
CA ARG A 240 -20.58 20.58 -0.34
C ARG A 240 -19.90 19.72 -1.40
N PRO A 241 -19.85 20.19 -2.65
CA PRO A 241 -19.20 19.44 -3.71
C PRO A 241 -17.67 19.51 -3.61
N TRP A 242 -17.00 18.36 -3.72
CA TRP A 242 -15.55 18.22 -3.82
C TRP A 242 -15.21 17.43 -5.07
N LYS A 243 -14.19 17.84 -5.80
CA LYS A 243 -13.66 17.00 -6.88
C LYS A 243 -13.08 15.72 -6.30
N LEU A 244 -13.17 14.65 -7.07
CA LEU A 244 -12.59 13.36 -6.69
C LEU A 244 -11.05 13.44 -6.61
N ALA A 245 -10.43 14.18 -7.56
CA ALA A 245 -9.03 14.59 -7.52
C ALA A 245 -8.85 15.93 -8.27
N ASP A 246 -7.91 16.77 -7.80
CA ASP A 246 -7.63 18.08 -8.41
C ASP A 246 -6.56 18.03 -9.51
N GLY A 247 -5.84 16.91 -9.64
CA GLY A 247 -4.77 16.74 -10.63
C GLY A 247 -5.26 16.21 -11.98
N GLU A 248 -4.31 16.11 -12.91
CA GLU A 248 -4.54 15.56 -14.25
C GLU A 248 -3.90 14.14 -14.35
N PRO A 249 -4.59 13.14 -14.93
CA PRO A 249 -4.04 11.82 -15.10
C PRO A 249 -2.76 11.78 -15.94
N LEU A 250 -1.75 11.09 -15.51
CA LEU A 250 -0.47 10.89 -16.20
C LEU A 250 -0.61 9.86 -17.33
N THR A 251 -1.46 10.17 -18.31
CA THR A 251 -1.82 9.25 -19.40
C THR A 251 -0.65 8.84 -20.27
N SER A 252 0.40 9.65 -20.33
CA SER A 252 1.66 9.35 -21.06
C SER A 252 2.41 8.12 -20.53
N LEU A 253 2.11 7.65 -19.33
CA LEU A 253 2.67 6.43 -18.76
C LEU A 253 1.98 5.15 -19.27
N PHE A 254 0.86 5.30 -19.97
CA PHE A 254 0.04 4.18 -20.43
C PHE A 254 0.08 4.11 -21.96
N GLY A 255 0.03 2.91 -22.51
CA GLY A 255 -0.08 2.71 -23.96
C GLY A 255 -1.36 3.35 -24.50
N SER A 256 -1.33 3.73 -25.77
CA SER A 256 -2.58 4.06 -26.49
C SER A 256 -3.52 2.86 -26.39
N ALA A 257 -4.69 3.10 -25.80
CA ALA A 257 -5.77 2.12 -25.71
C ALA A 257 -6.23 1.66 -27.09
#